data_4d11b6a7b24d2ba7ae98ec56796d3923
#
_entry.id   4d11b6a7b24d2ba7ae98ec56796d3923
#
_cell.length_a   1.000
_cell.length_b   1.000
_cell.length_c   1.000
_cell.angle_alpha   90.00
_cell.angle_beta   90.00
_cell.angle_gamma   90.00
#
_symmetry.space_group_name_H-M   'P 1'
#
loop_
_entity.id
_entity.type
_entity.pdbx_description
1 polymer ?
#
loop_
_entity_poly.entity_id
_entity_poly.type
_entity_poly.pdbx_seq_one_letter_code
_entity_poly.pdbx_strand_id
1 'polypeptide(L)'
;MSSQFQIAAVILAAGESSRLGQPKQLIQFRGKTLVRRMVDAASEAGCRPVLVVLGNSNRTASGSARREAREHEIDLVEAISSELRKTGATIVANPNWKRGIGTSIRAGVQHLIEIAPGVEATVLLACDQPFVDRAVIEGLITLHHETRKPIVAASYAGTLGVPALFDRSRLQDLLGLDDSAGAKSIILSNRDQVAEFPFPEGGIDIDTAEDRERFCSGNKENKGWL
;
A
#
# COMPACT_ATOMS: atom_id res chain seq x y z
N MET A 1 -8.01 11.73 29.76
CA MET A 1 -7.86 10.66 28.76
C MET A 1 -6.88 11.19 27.73
N SER A 2 -5.65 10.68 27.68
CA SER A 2 -4.68 11.05 26.65
C SER A 2 -5.24 10.56 25.31
N SER A 3 -5.53 11.48 24.37
CA SER A 3 -5.87 11.10 23.00
C SER A 3 -4.67 10.35 22.46
N GLN A 4 -4.83 9.05 22.28
CA GLN A 4 -3.81 8.22 21.69
C GLN A 4 -3.69 8.67 20.22
N PHE A 5 -2.51 9.09 19.80
CA PHE A 5 -2.20 9.54 18.45
C PHE A 5 -2.64 8.44 17.43
N GLN A 6 -3.66 8.74 16.65
CA GLN A 6 -4.29 7.76 15.78
C GLN A 6 -3.66 7.77 14.39
N ILE A 7 -2.92 6.72 14.07
CA ILE A 7 -2.32 6.51 12.75
C ILE A 7 -3.07 5.41 12.02
N ALA A 8 -3.44 5.68 10.78
CA ALA A 8 -4.04 4.69 9.87
C ALA A 8 -3.01 4.13 8.88
N ALA A 9 -3.38 3.06 8.19
CA ALA A 9 -2.65 2.59 7.01
C ALA A 9 -3.57 2.49 5.81
N VAL A 10 -3.10 2.94 4.64
CA VAL A 10 -3.74 2.76 3.34
C VAL A 10 -2.81 1.93 2.47
N ILE A 11 -3.23 0.71 2.16
CA ILE A 11 -2.48 -0.27 1.37
C ILE A 11 -3.00 -0.24 -0.06
N LEU A 12 -2.16 0.13 -1.02
CA LEU A 12 -2.48 0.16 -2.44
C LEU A 12 -2.29 -1.24 -3.04
N ALA A 13 -3.38 -1.87 -3.40
CA ALA A 13 -3.42 -3.23 -3.93
C ALA A 13 -4.27 -3.34 -5.22
N ALA A 14 -4.53 -2.22 -5.90
CA ALA A 14 -5.36 -2.14 -7.11
C ALA A 14 -4.57 -2.32 -8.42
N GLY A 15 -3.27 -2.64 -8.37
CA GLY A 15 -2.41 -2.78 -9.55
C GLY A 15 -2.74 -4.00 -10.40
N GLU A 16 -2.61 -3.86 -11.73
CA GLU A 16 -2.76 -4.94 -12.68
C GLU A 16 -1.52 -5.86 -12.64
N SER A 17 -1.73 -7.16 -12.47
CA SER A 17 -0.66 -8.17 -12.40
C SER A 17 -0.38 -8.81 -13.76
N SER A 18 -0.48 -8.04 -14.86
CA SER A 18 -0.47 -8.53 -16.25
C SER A 18 0.78 -9.33 -16.62
N ARG A 19 1.94 -9.02 -16.01
CA ARG A 19 3.22 -9.70 -16.28
C ARG A 19 3.47 -10.95 -15.44
N LEU A 20 2.69 -11.16 -14.38
CA LEU A 20 2.87 -12.24 -13.41
C LEU A 20 2.01 -13.47 -13.68
N GLY A 21 1.02 -13.37 -14.59
CA GLY A 21 0.07 -14.44 -14.88
C GLY A 21 -0.85 -14.82 -13.71
N GLN A 22 -0.71 -14.15 -12.57
CA GLN A 22 -1.55 -14.29 -11.38
C GLN A 22 -1.59 -12.99 -10.58
N PRO A 23 -2.62 -12.77 -9.76
CA PRO A 23 -2.72 -11.58 -8.91
C PRO A 23 -1.55 -11.46 -7.94
N LYS A 24 -0.77 -10.38 -8.04
CA LYS A 24 0.40 -10.15 -7.18
C LYS A 24 0.05 -10.10 -5.69
N GLN A 25 -1.14 -9.63 -5.37
CA GLN A 25 -1.66 -9.55 -4.00
C GLN A 25 -1.68 -10.91 -3.29
N LEU A 26 -1.89 -12.00 -4.06
CA LEU A 26 -2.00 -13.37 -3.57
C LEU A 26 -0.68 -14.17 -3.70
N ILE A 27 0.40 -13.56 -4.19
CA ILE A 27 1.72 -14.21 -4.21
C ILE A 27 2.16 -14.53 -2.79
N GLN A 28 2.63 -15.78 -2.61
CA GLN A 28 3.17 -16.24 -1.33
C GLN A 28 4.60 -15.77 -1.16
N PHE A 29 4.88 -15.07 -0.05
CA PHE A 29 6.21 -14.69 0.37
C PHE A 29 6.38 -15.00 1.85
N ARG A 30 7.38 -15.84 2.20
CA ARG A 30 7.63 -16.28 3.59
C ARG A 30 6.36 -16.83 4.29
N GLY A 31 5.58 -17.66 3.57
CA GLY A 31 4.42 -18.37 4.11
C GLY A 31 3.11 -17.57 4.25
N LYS A 32 3.07 -16.33 3.78
CA LYS A 32 1.85 -15.50 3.74
C LYS A 32 1.72 -14.81 2.38
N THR A 33 0.51 -14.46 1.97
CA THR A 33 0.29 -13.63 0.78
C THR A 33 0.83 -12.23 0.99
N LEU A 34 1.23 -11.53 -0.09
CA LEU A 34 1.74 -10.15 0.01
C LEU A 34 0.74 -9.23 0.67
N VAL A 35 -0.54 -9.31 0.28
CA VAL A 35 -1.59 -8.47 0.89
C VAL A 35 -1.75 -8.78 2.38
N ARG A 36 -1.71 -10.05 2.78
CA ARG A 36 -1.82 -10.44 4.19
C ARG A 36 -0.64 -9.95 5.00
N ARG A 37 0.58 -10.08 4.48
CA ARG A 37 1.79 -9.57 5.13
C ARG A 37 1.71 -8.08 5.41
N MET A 38 1.26 -7.31 4.40
CA MET A 38 1.15 -5.85 4.52
C MET A 38 0.12 -5.44 5.57
N VAL A 39 -1.04 -6.13 5.62
CA VAL A 39 -2.07 -5.90 6.63
C VAL A 39 -1.58 -6.28 8.03
N ASP A 40 -0.90 -7.44 8.17
CA ASP A 40 -0.33 -7.86 9.44
C ASP A 40 0.71 -6.84 9.93
N ALA A 41 1.67 -6.44 9.08
CA ALA A 41 2.71 -5.46 9.41
C ALA A 41 2.13 -4.12 9.88
N ALA A 42 1.14 -3.57 9.16
CA ALA A 42 0.45 -2.34 9.54
C ALA A 42 -0.29 -2.49 10.89
N SER A 43 -0.97 -3.62 11.05
CA SER A 43 -1.72 -3.91 12.28
C SER A 43 -0.81 -4.10 13.49
N GLU A 44 0.30 -4.80 13.33
CA GLU A 44 1.30 -5.05 14.37
C GLU A 44 2.05 -3.76 14.75
N ALA A 45 2.25 -2.84 13.80
CA ALA A 45 2.78 -1.49 14.06
C ALA A 45 1.78 -0.54 14.72
N GLY A 46 0.57 -1.00 15.02
CA GLY A 46 -0.45 -0.20 15.73
C GLY A 46 -1.32 0.68 14.83
N CYS A 47 -1.22 0.57 13.49
CA CYS A 47 -2.09 1.32 12.59
C CYS A 47 -3.56 0.91 12.75
N ARG A 48 -4.45 1.89 12.94
CA ARG A 48 -5.91 1.71 13.03
C ARG A 48 -6.62 2.95 12.48
N PRO A 49 -7.55 2.82 11.51
CA PRO A 49 -7.86 1.60 10.75
C PRO A 49 -6.77 1.22 9.74
N VAL A 50 -6.85 -0.03 9.23
CA VAL A 50 -6.05 -0.50 8.09
C VAL A 50 -7.00 -0.67 6.89
N LEU A 51 -6.75 0.04 5.80
CA LEU A 51 -7.53 0.00 4.58
C LEU A 51 -6.74 -0.66 3.46
N VAL A 52 -7.40 -1.53 2.69
CA VAL A 52 -6.82 -2.17 1.50
C VAL A 52 -7.62 -1.72 0.28
N VAL A 53 -6.99 -0.95 -0.60
CA VAL A 53 -7.63 -0.43 -1.82
C VAL A 53 -7.45 -1.44 -2.94
N LEU A 54 -8.57 -1.96 -3.46
CA LEU A 54 -8.61 -2.92 -4.57
C LEU A 54 -9.22 -2.30 -5.82
N GLY A 55 -8.75 -2.75 -6.97
CA GLY A 55 -9.38 -2.44 -8.25
C GLY A 55 -10.68 -3.24 -8.39
N ASN A 56 -11.80 -2.53 -8.62
CA ASN A 56 -13.08 -3.14 -8.97
C ASN A 56 -13.76 -2.27 -10.00
N SER A 57 -14.01 -2.80 -11.19
CA SER A 57 -14.75 -2.09 -12.20
C SER A 57 -16.25 -2.40 -12.09
N ASN A 58 -17.00 -1.55 -11.39
CA ASN A 58 -18.47 -1.61 -11.33
C ASN A 58 -19.17 -1.25 -12.66
N ARG A 59 -18.45 -1.23 -13.80
CA ARG A 59 -19.03 -0.87 -15.08
C ARG A 59 -19.87 -2.02 -15.62
N THR A 60 -21.17 -1.75 -15.86
CA THR A 60 -22.06 -2.56 -16.70
C THR A 60 -21.44 -2.72 -18.08
N ALA A 61 -20.74 -3.82 -18.33
CA ALA A 61 -20.10 -4.09 -19.60
C ALA A 61 -20.99 -4.96 -20.47
N SER A 62 -21.22 -4.54 -21.70
CA SER A 62 -21.82 -5.34 -22.75
C SER A 62 -20.70 -5.99 -23.59
N GLY A 63 -20.74 -7.34 -23.73
CA GLY A 63 -19.81 -8.12 -24.54
C GLY A 63 -19.12 -9.27 -23.79
N SER A 64 -18.83 -10.39 -24.45
CA SER A 64 -18.31 -11.63 -23.85
C SER A 64 -16.93 -11.45 -23.19
N ALA A 65 -15.96 -10.85 -23.88
CA ALA A 65 -14.62 -10.61 -23.35
C ALA A 65 -14.59 -9.70 -22.10
N ARG A 66 -15.56 -8.77 -22.01
CA ARG A 66 -15.73 -7.91 -20.81
C ARG A 66 -16.40 -8.66 -19.65
N ARG A 67 -17.19 -9.67 -19.95
CA ARG A 67 -17.83 -10.52 -18.95
C ARG A 67 -16.79 -11.40 -18.24
N GLU A 68 -15.91 -12.04 -19.00
CA GLU A 68 -14.80 -12.85 -18.46
C GLU A 68 -13.83 -12.02 -17.59
N ALA A 69 -13.46 -10.80 -18.04
CA ALA A 69 -12.62 -9.90 -17.26
C ALA A 69 -13.29 -9.46 -15.94
N ARG A 70 -14.62 -9.30 -15.95
CA ARG A 70 -15.40 -8.95 -14.74
C ARG A 70 -15.52 -10.12 -13.78
N GLU A 71 -15.73 -11.32 -14.28
CA GLU A 71 -15.77 -12.53 -13.46
C GLU A 71 -14.41 -12.71 -12.75
N HIS A 72 -13.30 -12.54 -13.47
CA HIS A 72 -11.96 -12.60 -12.89
C HIS A 72 -11.68 -11.51 -11.83
N GLU A 73 -12.15 -10.28 -12.03
CA GLU A 73 -12.05 -9.20 -11.04
C GLU A 73 -12.90 -9.48 -9.78
N ILE A 74 -14.08 -10.07 -9.93
CA ILE A 74 -14.95 -10.47 -8.81
C ILE A 74 -14.27 -11.59 -8.01
N ASP A 75 -13.74 -12.60 -8.68
CA ASP A 75 -13.03 -13.72 -8.06
C ASP A 75 -11.82 -13.24 -7.26
N LEU A 76 -11.07 -12.25 -7.78
CA LEU A 76 -9.94 -11.67 -7.08
C LEU A 76 -10.35 -10.93 -5.79
N VAL A 77 -11.40 -10.11 -5.87
CA VAL A 77 -11.91 -9.39 -4.68
C VAL A 77 -12.39 -10.37 -3.63
N GLU A 78 -13.08 -11.44 -4.03
CA GLU A 78 -13.55 -12.50 -3.12
C GLU A 78 -12.37 -13.25 -2.48
N ALA A 79 -11.36 -13.62 -3.27
CA ALA A 79 -10.16 -14.31 -2.78
C ALA A 79 -9.41 -13.45 -1.75
N ILE A 80 -9.18 -12.15 -2.04
CA ILE A 80 -8.54 -11.23 -1.10
C ILE A 80 -9.42 -11.00 0.14
N SER A 81 -10.73 -10.85 -0.04
CA SER A 81 -11.67 -10.69 1.08
C SER A 81 -11.64 -11.91 2.01
N SER A 82 -11.56 -13.11 1.44
CA SER A 82 -11.43 -14.35 2.22
C SER A 82 -10.11 -14.39 2.99
N GLU A 83 -9.00 -14.03 2.34
CA GLU A 83 -7.66 -13.95 2.95
C GLU A 83 -7.62 -12.97 4.13
N LEU A 84 -8.34 -11.85 4.03
CA LEU A 84 -8.33 -10.78 5.02
C LEU A 84 -9.46 -10.86 6.07
N ARG A 85 -10.38 -11.82 5.95
CA ARG A 85 -11.61 -11.92 6.76
C ARG A 85 -11.41 -11.80 8.28
N LYS A 86 -10.25 -12.23 8.80
CA LYS A 86 -9.95 -12.24 10.24
C LYS A 86 -8.97 -11.16 10.67
N THR A 87 -8.60 -10.24 9.79
CA THR A 87 -7.59 -9.23 10.09
C THR A 87 -8.16 -7.93 10.66
N GLY A 88 -9.45 -7.67 10.47
CA GLY A 88 -10.08 -6.39 10.79
C GLY A 88 -9.74 -5.28 9.77
N ALA A 89 -9.07 -5.60 8.67
CA ALA A 89 -8.82 -4.63 7.59
C ALA A 89 -10.12 -4.34 6.81
N THR A 90 -10.28 -3.08 6.41
CA THR A 90 -11.39 -2.62 5.58
C THR A 90 -10.99 -2.63 4.11
N ILE A 91 -11.79 -3.27 3.26
CA ILE A 91 -11.57 -3.26 1.81
C ILE A 91 -12.28 -2.06 1.19
N VAL A 92 -11.53 -1.29 0.41
CA VAL A 92 -12.02 -0.13 -0.34
C VAL A 92 -11.98 -0.44 -1.83
N ALA A 93 -13.15 -0.45 -2.49
CA ALA A 93 -13.25 -0.67 -3.92
C ALA A 93 -12.95 0.63 -4.69
N ASN A 94 -12.04 0.58 -5.65
CA ASN A 94 -11.79 1.70 -6.57
C ASN A 94 -12.24 1.34 -8.00
N PRO A 95 -13.38 1.81 -8.49
CA PRO A 95 -13.85 1.53 -9.85
C PRO A 95 -13.03 2.25 -10.94
N ASN A 96 -12.23 3.24 -10.57
CA ASN A 96 -11.42 4.05 -11.47
C ASN A 96 -9.93 3.64 -11.53
N TRP A 97 -9.56 2.53 -10.93
CA TRP A 97 -8.16 2.11 -10.75
C TRP A 97 -7.35 2.08 -12.05
N LYS A 98 -7.98 1.73 -13.20
CA LYS A 98 -7.34 1.70 -14.52
C LYS A 98 -6.91 3.08 -15.03
N ARG A 99 -7.41 4.17 -14.45
CA ARG A 99 -7.02 5.53 -14.81
C ARG A 99 -5.67 5.94 -14.21
N GLY A 100 -5.22 5.20 -13.17
CA GLY A 100 -3.91 5.40 -12.57
C GLY A 100 -3.92 5.35 -11.04
N ILE A 101 -2.72 5.31 -10.46
CA ILE A 101 -2.50 5.10 -9.03
C ILE A 101 -3.10 6.21 -8.15
N GLY A 102 -3.16 7.45 -8.64
CA GLY A 102 -3.75 8.57 -7.92
C GLY A 102 -5.22 8.33 -7.57
N THR A 103 -5.96 7.63 -8.44
CA THR A 103 -7.36 7.27 -8.14
C THR A 103 -7.47 6.33 -6.94
N SER A 104 -6.51 5.40 -6.77
CA SER A 104 -6.47 4.48 -5.64
C SER A 104 -6.07 5.17 -4.34
N ILE A 105 -5.11 6.09 -4.42
CA ILE A 105 -4.71 6.91 -3.26
C ILE A 105 -5.91 7.73 -2.78
N ARG A 106 -6.59 8.44 -3.70
CA ARG A 106 -7.77 9.24 -3.37
C ARG A 106 -8.89 8.40 -2.77
N ALA A 107 -9.20 7.25 -3.37
CA ALA A 107 -10.26 6.37 -2.86
C ALA A 107 -9.97 5.91 -1.43
N GLY A 108 -8.73 5.51 -1.14
CA GLY A 108 -8.31 5.09 0.20
C GLY A 108 -8.36 6.23 1.22
N VAL A 109 -7.81 7.40 0.87
CA VAL A 109 -7.77 8.57 1.77
C VAL A 109 -9.16 9.15 2.00
N GLN A 110 -10.00 9.21 0.97
CA GLN A 110 -11.39 9.67 1.09
C GLN A 110 -12.16 8.78 2.07
N HIS A 111 -12.09 7.46 1.88
CA HIS A 111 -12.75 6.53 2.78
C HIS A 111 -12.18 6.59 4.21
N LEU A 112 -10.86 6.77 4.35
CA LEU A 112 -10.23 6.94 5.65
C LEU A 112 -10.81 8.13 6.43
N ILE A 113 -10.93 9.29 5.79
CA ILE A 113 -11.47 10.50 6.41
C ILE A 113 -12.93 10.30 6.84
N GLU A 114 -13.72 9.56 6.04
CA GLU A 114 -15.13 9.25 6.34
C GLU A 114 -15.28 8.39 7.59
N ILE A 115 -14.47 7.32 7.73
CA ILE A 115 -14.60 6.37 8.85
C ILE A 115 -13.78 6.75 10.08
N ALA A 116 -12.74 7.56 9.92
CA ALA A 116 -11.85 8.00 10.99
C ALA A 116 -11.53 9.50 10.87
N PRO A 117 -12.52 10.38 11.08
CA PRO A 117 -12.34 11.83 10.90
C PRO A 117 -11.32 12.43 11.88
N GLY A 118 -10.98 11.71 12.95
CA GLY A 118 -9.97 12.08 13.95
C GLY A 118 -8.55 11.60 13.63
N VAL A 119 -8.33 10.91 12.49
CA VAL A 119 -6.99 10.40 12.13
C VAL A 119 -5.97 11.54 12.06
N GLU A 120 -4.79 11.32 12.65
CA GLU A 120 -3.73 12.32 12.74
C GLU A 120 -2.63 12.10 11.69
N ALA A 121 -2.48 10.85 11.22
CA ALA A 121 -1.57 10.51 10.12
C ALA A 121 -2.00 9.23 9.42
N THR A 122 -1.52 9.03 8.19
CA THR A 122 -1.68 7.77 7.47
C THR A 122 -0.35 7.30 6.89
N VAL A 123 -0.09 5.99 7.00
CA VAL A 123 1.02 5.35 6.29
C VAL A 123 0.48 4.81 4.97
N LEU A 124 1.04 5.27 3.85
CA LEU A 124 0.74 4.80 2.51
C LEU A 124 1.73 3.69 2.14
N LEU A 125 1.19 2.54 1.80
CA LEU A 125 1.93 1.31 1.54
C LEU A 125 1.61 0.77 0.14
N ALA A 126 2.59 0.18 -0.54
CA ALA A 126 2.40 -0.55 -1.79
C ALA A 126 2.43 -2.07 -1.51
N CYS A 127 1.43 -2.80 -2.02
CA CYS A 127 1.26 -4.22 -1.72
C CYS A 127 2.40 -5.10 -2.26
N ASP A 128 3.13 -4.64 -3.26
CA ASP A 128 4.19 -5.36 -3.98
C ASP A 128 5.60 -5.23 -3.38
N GLN A 129 5.76 -4.47 -2.28
CA GLN A 129 7.02 -4.31 -1.56
C GLN A 129 7.18 -5.39 -0.48
N PRO A 130 7.82 -6.55 -0.77
CA PRO A 130 7.78 -7.72 0.10
C PRO A 130 8.58 -7.56 1.41
N PHE A 131 9.47 -6.59 1.47
CA PHE A 131 10.34 -6.35 2.62
C PHE A 131 9.80 -5.33 3.60
N VAL A 132 8.67 -4.69 3.31
CA VAL A 132 7.96 -3.86 4.28
C VAL A 132 7.41 -4.78 5.38
N ASP A 133 7.82 -4.49 6.61
CA ASP A 133 7.40 -5.19 7.82
C ASP A 133 7.00 -4.20 8.92
N ARG A 134 6.67 -4.74 10.09
CA ARG A 134 6.33 -3.95 11.28
C ARG A 134 7.42 -2.92 11.62
N ALA A 135 8.68 -3.32 11.59
CA ALA A 135 9.80 -2.44 12.02
C ALA A 135 9.95 -1.23 11.09
N VAL A 136 9.75 -1.41 9.78
CA VAL A 136 9.75 -0.32 8.79
C VAL A 136 8.65 0.68 9.10
N ILE A 137 7.44 0.21 9.38
CA ILE A 137 6.29 1.10 9.67
C ILE A 137 6.48 1.81 11.00
N GLU A 138 6.93 1.12 12.05
CA GLU A 138 7.26 1.72 13.35
C GLU A 138 8.38 2.77 13.22
N GLY A 139 9.38 2.51 12.36
CA GLY A 139 10.46 3.46 12.07
C GLY A 139 9.94 4.77 11.45
N LEU A 140 9.03 4.68 10.47
CA LEU A 140 8.38 5.87 9.88
C LEU A 140 7.60 6.66 10.94
N ILE A 141 6.85 5.97 11.80
CA ILE A 141 6.07 6.59 12.88
C ILE A 141 6.99 7.27 13.90
N THR A 142 8.04 6.59 14.33
CA THR A 142 9.02 7.12 15.26
C THR A 142 9.69 8.37 14.70
N LEU A 143 10.17 8.32 13.47
CA LEU A 143 10.83 9.45 12.83
C LEU A 143 9.89 10.65 12.64
N HIS A 144 8.59 10.41 12.38
CA HIS A 144 7.58 11.46 12.39
C HIS A 144 7.46 12.13 13.78
N HIS A 145 7.40 11.33 14.84
CA HIS A 145 7.32 11.87 16.21
C HIS A 145 8.56 12.67 16.61
N GLU A 146 9.74 12.24 16.19
CA GLU A 146 11.02 12.90 16.50
C GLU A 146 11.20 14.21 15.72
N THR A 147 10.92 14.18 14.42
CA THR A 147 11.20 15.32 13.54
C THR A 147 10.08 16.31 13.43
N ARG A 148 8.84 15.88 13.71
CA ARG A 148 7.61 16.66 13.47
C ARG A 148 7.42 17.10 12.01
N LYS A 149 8.13 16.45 11.10
CA LYS A 149 7.95 16.68 9.66
C LYS A 149 6.60 16.10 9.22
N PRO A 150 5.81 16.84 8.41
CA PRO A 150 4.49 16.38 7.98
C PRO A 150 4.53 15.20 7.00
N ILE A 151 5.70 14.91 6.44
CA ILE A 151 5.92 13.75 5.58
C ILE A 151 7.16 13.01 6.06
N VAL A 152 7.06 11.69 6.17
CA VAL A 152 8.22 10.79 6.34
C VAL A 152 8.19 9.81 5.16
N ALA A 153 9.26 9.73 4.39
CA ALA A 153 9.30 8.90 3.19
C ALA A 153 10.50 7.97 3.19
N ALA A 154 10.31 6.75 2.72
CA ALA A 154 11.40 5.81 2.51
C ALA A 154 12.39 6.34 1.47
N SER A 155 13.69 6.20 1.79
CA SER A 155 14.81 6.58 0.92
C SER A 155 15.52 5.32 0.43
N TYR A 156 15.52 5.12 -0.89
CA TYR A 156 16.14 3.97 -1.58
C TYR A 156 16.52 4.35 -3.01
N ALA A 157 17.56 3.71 -3.53
CA ALA A 157 18.02 3.89 -4.92
C ALA A 157 18.15 5.37 -5.34
N GLY A 158 18.58 6.26 -4.42
CA GLY A 158 18.77 7.68 -4.69
C GLY A 158 17.48 8.50 -4.84
N THR A 159 16.33 7.96 -4.47
CA THR A 159 15.01 8.63 -4.53
C THR A 159 14.22 8.49 -3.23
N LEU A 160 13.10 9.18 -3.14
CA LEU A 160 12.13 9.06 -2.06
C LEU A 160 10.82 8.49 -2.60
N GLY A 161 10.15 7.67 -1.79
CA GLY A 161 8.88 7.07 -2.19
C GLY A 161 8.15 6.40 -1.03
N VAL A 162 7.18 5.54 -1.38
CA VAL A 162 6.51 4.68 -0.42
C VAL A 162 7.42 3.50 -0.03
N PRO A 163 7.29 2.97 1.22
CA PRO A 163 6.33 3.35 2.24
C PRO A 163 6.56 4.78 2.74
N ALA A 164 5.46 5.51 2.97
CA ALA A 164 5.56 6.89 3.44
C ALA A 164 4.42 7.23 4.39
N LEU A 165 4.73 8.01 5.43
CA LEU A 165 3.75 8.57 6.36
C LEU A 165 3.42 10.01 5.93
N PHE A 166 2.15 10.33 5.91
CA PHE A 166 1.60 11.67 5.71
C PHE A 166 0.78 12.07 6.92
N ASP A 167 1.08 13.17 7.56
CA ASP A 167 0.25 13.69 8.62
C ASP A 167 -1.08 14.27 8.09
N ARG A 168 -1.99 14.61 9.01
CA ARG A 168 -3.31 15.14 8.67
C ARG A 168 -3.27 16.36 7.75
N SER A 169 -2.26 17.22 7.88
CA SER A 169 -2.14 18.43 7.06
C SER A 169 -1.91 18.13 5.57
N ARG A 170 -1.44 16.92 5.25
CA ARG A 170 -1.13 16.46 3.90
C ARG A 170 -2.20 15.60 3.24
N LEU A 171 -3.27 15.25 3.95
CA LEU A 171 -4.34 14.42 3.39
C LEU A 171 -5.04 15.11 2.21
N GLN A 172 -5.15 16.44 2.22
CA GLN A 172 -5.73 17.20 1.10
C GLN A 172 -4.85 17.15 -0.16
N ASP A 173 -3.52 17.14 0.01
CA ASP A 173 -2.59 16.99 -1.12
C ASP A 173 -2.76 15.61 -1.78
N LEU A 174 -2.96 14.55 -0.98
CA LEU A 174 -3.24 13.19 -1.46
C LEU A 174 -4.59 13.12 -2.19
N LEU A 175 -5.62 13.83 -1.72
CA LEU A 175 -6.92 13.94 -2.38
C LEU A 175 -6.87 14.76 -3.67
N GLY A 176 -5.93 15.69 -3.78
CA GLY A 176 -5.72 16.53 -4.96
C GLY A 176 -4.87 15.91 -6.07
N LEU A 177 -4.39 14.66 -5.89
CA LEU A 177 -3.56 14.01 -6.91
C LEU A 177 -4.31 13.84 -8.23
N ASP A 178 -3.61 14.05 -9.34
CA ASP A 178 -4.08 13.62 -10.66
C ASP A 178 -4.17 12.10 -10.75
N ASP A 179 -4.97 11.59 -11.65
CA ASP A 179 -5.24 10.15 -11.78
C ASP A 179 -3.95 9.30 -11.93
N SER A 180 -3.00 9.77 -12.73
CA SER A 180 -1.73 9.08 -13.01
C SER A 180 -0.63 9.40 -12.00
N ALA A 181 -0.79 10.43 -11.17
CA ALA A 181 0.22 10.86 -10.21
C ALA A 181 0.23 9.96 -8.96
N GLY A 182 1.42 9.54 -8.55
CA GLY A 182 1.62 8.83 -7.28
C GLY A 182 2.01 9.79 -6.14
N ALA A 183 2.00 9.29 -4.91
CA ALA A 183 2.43 10.04 -3.73
C ALA A 183 3.86 10.61 -3.84
N LYS A 184 4.70 10.00 -4.67
CA LYS A 184 6.07 10.46 -4.95
C LYS A 184 6.10 11.91 -5.45
N SER A 185 5.11 12.35 -6.23
CA SER A 185 5.04 13.74 -6.69
C SER A 185 4.90 14.73 -5.54
N ILE A 186 4.06 14.41 -4.54
CA ILE A 186 3.89 15.22 -3.33
C ILE A 186 5.20 15.24 -2.51
N ILE A 187 5.81 14.06 -2.31
CA ILE A 187 7.06 13.92 -1.55
C ILE A 187 8.16 14.81 -2.17
N LEU A 188 8.35 14.72 -3.49
CA LEU A 188 9.40 15.47 -4.17
C LEU A 188 9.15 16.98 -4.26
N SER A 189 7.88 17.41 -4.37
CA SER A 189 7.50 18.81 -4.39
C SER A 189 7.58 19.50 -3.01
N ASN A 190 7.67 18.72 -1.92
CA ASN A 190 7.73 19.25 -0.55
C ASN A 190 8.98 18.77 0.20
N ARG A 191 10.10 18.63 -0.50
CA ARG A 191 11.31 17.97 0.03
C ARG A 191 11.85 18.59 1.32
N ASP A 192 11.70 19.87 1.51
CA ASP A 192 12.04 20.62 2.72
C ASP A 192 11.21 20.19 3.95
N GLN A 193 10.03 19.62 3.73
CA GLN A 193 9.09 19.15 4.75
C GLN A 193 9.11 17.62 4.91
N VAL A 194 10.03 16.92 4.26
CA VAL A 194 10.18 15.48 4.34
C VAL A 194 11.29 15.10 5.33
N ALA A 195 11.04 14.11 6.18
CA ALA A 195 12.08 13.35 6.86
C ALA A 195 12.36 12.06 6.05
N GLU A 196 13.63 11.79 5.79
CA GLU A 196 14.04 10.64 4.99
C GLU A 196 14.29 9.43 5.90
N PHE A 197 13.57 8.34 5.66
CA PHE A 197 13.76 7.06 6.36
C PHE A 197 14.58 6.11 5.47
N PRO A 198 15.82 5.78 5.84
CA PRO A 198 16.63 4.83 5.05
C PRO A 198 15.99 3.45 5.00
N PHE A 199 15.63 3.00 3.81
CA PHE A 199 15.04 1.69 3.56
C PHE A 199 15.50 1.15 2.19
N PRO A 200 16.75 0.66 2.08
CA PRO A 200 17.33 0.20 0.81
C PRO A 200 16.48 -0.83 0.06
N GLU A 201 15.81 -1.73 0.79
CA GLU A 201 14.94 -2.76 0.24
C GLU A 201 13.62 -2.19 -0.34
N GLY A 202 13.32 -0.92 -0.09
CA GLY A 202 12.13 -0.23 -0.62
C GLY A 202 12.08 -0.10 -2.14
N GLY A 203 13.23 -0.30 -2.80
CA GLY A 203 13.31 -0.37 -4.26
C GLY A 203 13.05 -1.75 -4.87
N ILE A 204 12.70 -2.74 -4.05
CA ILE A 204 12.45 -4.11 -4.51
C ILE A 204 10.95 -4.37 -4.55
N ASP A 205 10.40 -4.45 -5.76
CA ASP A 205 9.01 -4.77 -6.01
C ASP A 205 8.91 -6.17 -6.65
N ILE A 206 7.81 -6.89 -6.41
CA ILE A 206 7.51 -8.15 -7.11
C ILE A 206 6.59 -7.85 -8.27
N ASP A 207 7.16 -7.66 -9.47
CA ASP A 207 6.45 -7.27 -10.68
C ASP A 207 6.51 -8.32 -11.81
N THR A 208 7.51 -9.21 -11.77
CA THR A 208 7.75 -10.21 -12.81
C THR A 208 7.80 -11.64 -12.26
N ALA A 209 7.71 -12.64 -13.16
CA ALA A 209 7.88 -14.04 -12.78
C ALA A 209 9.28 -14.31 -12.23
N GLU A 210 10.30 -13.62 -12.77
CA GLU A 210 11.69 -13.69 -12.31
C GLU A 210 11.83 -13.15 -10.86
N ASP A 211 11.18 -12.03 -10.55
CA ASP A 211 11.17 -11.49 -9.17
C ASP A 211 10.54 -12.49 -8.21
N ARG A 212 9.42 -13.10 -8.62
CA ARG A 212 8.77 -14.14 -7.85
C ARG A 212 9.69 -15.33 -7.59
N GLU A 213 10.36 -15.85 -8.62
CA GLU A 213 11.33 -16.95 -8.47
C GLU A 213 12.47 -16.58 -7.54
N ARG A 214 13.05 -15.40 -7.74
CA ARG A 214 14.17 -14.90 -6.96
C ARG A 214 13.85 -14.73 -5.48
N PHE A 215 12.68 -14.16 -5.16
CA PHE A 215 12.34 -13.78 -3.78
C PHE A 215 11.39 -14.75 -3.09
N CYS A 216 10.56 -15.50 -3.83
CA CYS A 216 9.54 -16.36 -3.24
C CYS A 216 9.90 -17.85 -3.26
N SER A 217 10.79 -18.31 -4.18
CA SER A 217 11.23 -19.71 -4.25
C SER A 217 12.44 -20.04 -3.35
N GLY A 218 13.07 -19.04 -2.75
CA GLY A 218 14.24 -19.16 -1.91
C GLY A 218 13.97 -19.60 -0.49
N ASN A 219 13.48 -20.84 -0.28
CA ASN A 219 13.52 -21.49 1.04
C ASN A 219 14.79 -22.35 1.21
N LYS A 220 15.87 -22.02 0.49
CA LYS A 220 17.21 -22.61 0.71
C LYS A 220 18.26 -21.50 0.59
N GLU A 221 18.98 -21.32 1.71
CA GLU A 221 20.25 -20.57 1.82
C GLU A 221 20.13 -19.03 1.87
N ASN A 222 19.75 -18.55 3.04
CA ASN A 222 20.13 -17.22 3.50
C ASN A 222 21.61 -17.27 3.94
N LYS A 223 22.57 -17.14 3.00
CA LYS A 223 23.98 -16.89 3.28
C LYS A 223 24.44 -15.71 2.43
N GLY A 224 24.67 -14.59 3.07
CA GLY A 224 25.62 -13.59 2.64
C GLY A 224 25.06 -12.31 2.05
N TRP A 225 24.60 -11.40 2.90
CA TRP A 225 24.75 -9.98 2.70
C TRP A 225 25.18 -9.38 4.04
N LEU A 226 26.50 -9.35 4.27
CA LEU A 226 27.20 -8.43 5.17
C LEU A 226 27.91 -7.40 4.32
#